data_aff7580610972a721a571e8c5e8307ae
#
_entry.id   aff7580610972a721a571e8c5e8307ae
#
_cell.length_a   1.000
_cell.length_b   1.000
_cell.length_c   1.000
_cell.angle_alpha   90.00
_cell.angle_beta   90.00
_cell.angle_gamma   90.00
#
_symmetry.space_group_name_H-M   'P 1'
#
loop_
_entity.id
_entity.type
_entity.pdbx_description
1 polymer ?
#
loop_
_entity_poly.entity_id
_entity_poly.type
_entity_poly.pdbx_seq_one_letter_code
_entity_poly.pdbx_strand_id
1 'polypeptide(L)'
;GVQWSQSVSMSHGSFAGAMVSRQLPDSLKIYADILRRPLLDQSQFDPARQVVLQNLAGTEDDPTHRTMLALRKAHYPSPWGLPSEGTSADVTKLSHTDVKNFVDTFIQPQDMIVSVAGRLDWPEFVKHIEALFSDWQGQPTEPIPAGKRGEKICHVPYDSQQTHIALA
;
A
#
# COMPACT_ATOMS: atom_id res chain seq x y z
N GLY A 1 -3.63 20.25 14.99
CA GLY A 1 -3.85 19.46 13.80
C GLY A 1 -3.32 18.04 13.97
N VAL A 2 -3.67 17.18 13.06
CA VAL A 2 -3.16 15.80 12.98
C VAL A 2 -2.02 15.77 11.96
N GLN A 3 -0.86 15.25 12.36
CA GLN A 3 0.17 14.85 11.39
C GLN A 3 -0.19 13.44 10.94
N TRP A 4 -0.45 13.29 9.66
CA TRP A 4 -0.86 12.00 9.10
C TRP A 4 0.15 11.51 8.05
N SER A 5 0.23 10.22 7.89
CA SER A 5 1.00 9.55 6.84
C SER A 5 0.28 8.31 6.37
N GLN A 6 0.60 7.91 5.15
CA GLN A 6 0.13 6.66 4.57
C GLN A 6 1.29 5.97 3.86
N SER A 7 1.28 4.65 3.87
CA SER A 7 2.23 3.86 3.11
C SER A 7 1.59 2.58 2.60
N VAL A 8 2.12 2.08 1.50
CA VAL A 8 1.73 0.80 0.90
C VAL A 8 2.97 -0.08 0.84
N SER A 9 2.82 -1.31 1.31
CA SER A 9 3.82 -2.36 1.16
C SER A 9 3.28 -3.47 0.26
N MET A 10 4.03 -4.52 0.08
CA MET A 10 3.57 -5.69 -0.71
C MET A 10 2.39 -6.43 -0.10
N SER A 11 2.20 -6.36 1.21
CA SER A 11 1.24 -7.18 1.94
C SER A 11 0.18 -6.37 2.68
N HIS A 12 0.40 -5.07 2.86
CA HIS A 12 -0.55 -4.24 3.61
C HIS A 12 -0.44 -2.77 3.25
N GLY A 13 -1.54 -2.04 3.38
CA GLY A 13 -1.55 -0.59 3.46
C GLY A 13 -1.56 -0.16 4.93
N SER A 14 -0.93 0.96 5.26
CA SER A 14 -1.00 1.54 6.60
C SER A 14 -1.36 3.01 6.57
N PHE A 15 -2.13 3.41 7.57
CA PHE A 15 -2.50 4.79 7.86
C PHE A 15 -2.03 5.12 9.26
N ALA A 16 -1.26 6.15 9.43
CA ALA A 16 -0.76 6.55 10.73
C ALA A 16 -1.04 8.03 11.01
N GLY A 17 -1.19 8.38 12.28
CA GLY A 17 -1.42 9.76 12.69
C GLY A 17 -0.82 10.07 14.05
N ALA A 18 -0.20 11.23 14.18
CA ALA A 18 0.22 11.78 15.47
C ALA A 18 -0.61 13.01 15.81
N MET A 19 -1.19 13.01 17.01
CA MET A 19 -2.14 14.03 17.44
C MET A 19 -2.15 14.21 18.95
N VAL A 20 -2.70 15.29 19.42
CA VAL A 20 -2.99 15.43 20.85
C VAL A 20 -4.14 14.52 21.26
N SER A 21 -4.06 13.90 22.43
CA SER A 21 -4.98 12.84 22.87
C SER A 21 -6.47 13.20 22.77
N ARG A 22 -6.83 14.47 23.02
CA ARG A 22 -8.22 14.94 22.90
C ARG A 22 -8.80 14.86 21.48
N GLN A 23 -7.96 14.79 20.45
CA GLN A 23 -8.39 14.69 19.03
C GLN A 23 -8.49 13.26 18.56
N LEU A 24 -8.08 12.28 19.36
CA LEU A 24 -8.08 10.87 18.96
C LEU A 24 -9.46 10.37 18.52
N PRO A 25 -10.58 10.61 19.25
CA PRO A 25 -11.89 10.12 18.85
C PRO A 25 -12.35 10.66 17.48
N ASP A 26 -12.12 11.93 17.22
CA ASP A 26 -12.52 12.55 15.94
C ASP A 26 -11.61 12.10 14.78
N SER A 27 -10.33 11.91 15.05
CA SER A 27 -9.39 11.35 14.04
C SER A 27 -9.75 9.92 13.69
N LEU A 28 -10.14 9.08 14.66
CA LEU A 28 -10.59 7.71 14.42
C LEU A 28 -11.83 7.66 13.52
N LYS A 29 -12.77 8.60 13.68
CA LYS A 29 -13.94 8.70 12.79
C LYS A 29 -13.53 8.96 11.34
N ILE A 30 -12.54 9.85 11.12
CA ILE A 30 -12.03 10.18 9.80
C ILE A 30 -11.33 8.96 9.18
N TYR A 31 -10.49 8.25 9.95
CA TYR A 31 -9.85 7.03 9.45
C TYR A 31 -10.87 5.93 9.14
N ALA A 32 -11.88 5.75 9.98
CA ALA A 32 -12.96 4.80 9.72
C ALA A 32 -13.72 5.15 8.44
N ASP A 33 -13.98 6.42 8.20
CA ASP A 33 -14.66 6.88 6.97
C ASP A 33 -13.82 6.65 5.72
N ILE A 34 -12.52 6.98 5.77
CA ILE A 34 -11.57 6.73 4.67
C ILE A 34 -11.48 5.23 4.33
N LEU A 35 -11.44 4.36 5.34
CA LEU A 35 -11.31 2.92 5.14
C LEU A 35 -12.60 2.25 4.67
N ARG A 36 -13.73 2.65 5.22
CA ARG A 36 -15.03 2.01 4.98
C ARG A 36 -15.80 2.60 3.81
N ARG A 37 -15.61 3.87 3.52
CA ARG A 37 -16.39 4.62 2.53
C ARG A 37 -15.56 5.65 1.78
N PRO A 38 -14.43 5.24 1.17
CA PRO A 38 -13.60 6.17 0.42
C PRO A 38 -14.39 6.78 -0.74
N LEU A 39 -14.26 8.09 -0.93
CA LEU A 39 -14.97 8.80 -1.98
C LEU A 39 -14.62 8.31 -3.39
N LEU A 40 -13.35 7.97 -3.62
CA LEU A 40 -12.82 7.51 -4.91
C LEU A 40 -13.41 8.31 -6.09
N ASP A 41 -13.34 9.65 -6.00
CA ASP A 41 -13.91 10.53 -7.00
C ASP A 41 -13.28 10.30 -8.38
N GLN A 42 -14.11 10.04 -9.38
CA GLN A 42 -13.70 9.82 -10.77
C GLN A 42 -12.84 10.97 -11.31
N SER A 43 -13.14 12.21 -10.93
CA SER A 43 -12.39 13.39 -11.41
C SER A 43 -10.96 13.46 -10.86
N GLN A 44 -10.69 12.78 -9.75
CA GLN A 44 -9.37 12.73 -9.12
C GLN A 44 -8.52 11.54 -9.57
N PHE A 45 -9.10 10.59 -10.29
CA PHE A 45 -8.40 9.39 -10.72
C PHE A 45 -7.22 9.69 -11.65
N ASP A 46 -7.44 10.43 -12.72
CA ASP A 46 -6.38 10.76 -13.68
C ASP A 46 -5.27 11.63 -13.07
N PRO A 47 -5.56 12.69 -12.29
CA PRO A 47 -4.54 13.40 -11.54
C PRO A 47 -3.72 12.49 -10.62
N ALA A 48 -4.35 11.61 -9.86
CA ALA A 48 -3.66 10.67 -8.97
C ALA A 48 -2.78 9.69 -9.74
N ARG A 49 -3.28 9.12 -10.85
CA ARG A 49 -2.53 8.25 -11.75
C ARG A 49 -1.27 8.93 -12.29
N GLN A 50 -1.38 10.20 -12.70
CA GLN A 50 -0.22 10.96 -13.19
C GLN A 50 0.86 11.16 -12.13
N VAL A 51 0.49 11.41 -10.86
CA VAL A 51 1.45 11.48 -9.76
C VAL A 51 2.21 10.16 -9.59
N VAL A 52 1.50 9.03 -9.64
CA VAL A 52 2.15 7.70 -9.54
C VAL A 52 3.10 7.46 -10.71
N LEU A 53 2.68 7.76 -11.94
CA LEU A 53 3.52 7.63 -13.13
C LEU A 53 4.77 8.51 -13.06
N GLN A 54 4.66 9.73 -12.56
CA GLN A 54 5.79 10.63 -12.37
C GLN A 54 6.78 10.06 -11.33
N ASN A 55 6.29 9.51 -10.23
CA ASN A 55 7.13 8.88 -9.22
C ASN A 55 7.86 7.65 -9.79
N LEU A 56 7.15 6.80 -10.55
CA LEU A 56 7.75 5.63 -11.20
C LEU A 56 8.85 6.04 -12.20
N ALA A 57 8.64 7.06 -13.02
CA ALA A 57 9.66 7.57 -13.94
C ALA A 57 10.94 7.99 -13.18
N GLY A 58 10.80 8.68 -12.04
CA GLY A 58 11.95 9.06 -11.22
C GLY A 58 12.72 7.86 -10.64
N THR A 59 12.06 6.75 -10.36
CA THR A 59 12.71 5.53 -9.86
C THR A 59 13.31 4.66 -10.96
N GLU A 60 12.77 4.72 -12.17
CA GLU A 60 13.30 4.01 -13.34
C GLU A 60 14.68 4.53 -13.76
N ASP A 61 15.01 5.77 -13.45
CA ASP A 61 16.31 6.40 -13.73
C ASP A 61 17.38 6.10 -12.65
N ASP A 62 17.02 5.44 -11.55
CA ASP A 62 17.97 5.04 -10.49
C ASP A 62 18.49 3.60 -10.72
N PRO A 63 19.76 3.41 -11.11
CA PRO A 63 20.35 2.10 -11.36
C PRO A 63 20.37 1.21 -10.11
N THR A 64 20.55 1.78 -8.92
CA THR A 64 20.54 1.04 -7.65
C THR A 64 19.15 0.48 -7.37
N HIS A 65 18.13 1.31 -7.50
CA HIS A 65 16.74 0.90 -7.34
C HIS A 65 16.37 -0.22 -8.34
N ARG A 66 16.70 -0.05 -9.61
CA ARG A 66 16.47 -1.06 -10.66
C ARG A 66 17.15 -2.40 -10.33
N THR A 67 18.38 -2.35 -9.85
CA THR A 67 19.13 -3.56 -9.45
C THR A 67 18.42 -4.28 -8.30
N MET A 68 17.94 -3.56 -7.30
CA MET A 68 17.19 -4.13 -6.18
C MET A 68 15.83 -4.70 -6.60
N LEU A 69 15.14 -4.07 -7.52
CA LEU A 69 13.88 -4.62 -8.09
C LEU A 69 14.14 -5.91 -8.87
N ALA A 70 15.21 -5.96 -9.68
CA ALA A 70 15.59 -7.15 -10.43
C ALA A 70 15.96 -8.31 -9.48
N LEU A 71 16.75 -8.03 -8.43
CA LEU A 71 17.10 -9.01 -7.40
C LEU A 71 15.84 -9.54 -6.70
N ARG A 72 14.95 -8.66 -6.29
CA ARG A 72 13.69 -9.02 -5.64
C ARG A 72 12.83 -9.94 -6.52
N LYS A 73 12.66 -9.57 -7.78
CA LYS A 73 11.91 -10.35 -8.76
C LYS A 73 12.50 -11.74 -9.01
N ALA A 74 13.84 -11.87 -8.98
CA ALA A 74 14.54 -13.14 -9.12
C ALA A 74 14.45 -13.99 -7.85
N HIS A 75 14.57 -13.37 -6.67
CA HIS A 75 14.64 -14.06 -5.38
C HIS A 75 13.27 -14.55 -4.88
N TYR A 76 12.24 -13.69 -4.93
CA TYR A 76 10.91 -14.04 -4.43
C TYR A 76 10.04 -14.66 -5.53
N PRO A 77 9.21 -15.68 -5.17
CA PRO A 77 8.24 -16.21 -6.13
C PRO A 77 7.16 -15.15 -6.45
N SER A 78 6.60 -15.22 -7.65
CA SER A 78 5.44 -14.37 -8.00
C SER A 78 4.25 -14.70 -7.08
N PRO A 79 3.45 -13.71 -6.64
CA PRO A 79 3.57 -12.27 -6.95
C PRO A 79 4.50 -11.50 -6.01
N TRP A 80 5.10 -12.12 -5.01
CA TRP A 80 5.87 -11.48 -3.94
C TRP A 80 7.14 -10.75 -4.40
N GLY A 81 7.61 -11.05 -5.63
CA GLY A 81 8.71 -10.35 -6.28
C GLY A 81 8.30 -9.08 -7.03
N LEU A 82 7.01 -8.75 -7.12
CA LEU A 82 6.55 -7.56 -7.83
C LEU A 82 6.84 -6.28 -7.01
N PRO A 83 7.09 -5.15 -7.67
CA PRO A 83 7.21 -3.87 -6.96
C PRO A 83 5.87 -3.44 -6.37
N SER A 84 5.90 -2.85 -5.17
CA SER A 84 4.69 -2.37 -4.48
C SER A 84 3.99 -1.23 -5.22
N GLU A 85 4.74 -0.45 -5.95
CA GLU A 85 4.26 0.68 -6.76
C GLU A 85 3.71 0.23 -8.12
N GLY A 86 3.91 -1.05 -8.50
CA GLY A 86 3.59 -1.55 -9.83
C GLY A 86 4.62 -1.16 -10.89
N THR A 87 4.21 -1.18 -12.14
CA THR A 87 5.01 -0.71 -13.28
C THR A 87 4.29 0.40 -14.03
N SER A 88 5.05 1.27 -14.71
CA SER A 88 4.46 2.34 -15.54
C SER A 88 3.48 1.79 -16.58
N ALA A 89 3.76 0.61 -17.13
CA ALA A 89 2.90 -0.06 -18.09
C ALA A 89 1.57 -0.54 -17.48
N ASP A 90 1.60 -1.05 -16.25
CA ASP A 90 0.40 -1.52 -15.54
C ASP A 90 -0.44 -0.34 -15.05
N VAL A 91 0.20 0.65 -14.44
CA VAL A 91 -0.48 1.86 -13.94
C VAL A 91 -1.19 2.62 -15.06
N THR A 92 -0.58 2.67 -16.26
CA THR A 92 -1.20 3.30 -17.44
C THR A 92 -2.51 2.60 -17.86
N LYS A 93 -2.61 1.29 -17.68
CA LYS A 93 -3.79 0.49 -18.05
C LYS A 93 -4.90 0.52 -17.01
N LEU A 94 -4.58 0.87 -15.75
CA LEU A 94 -5.56 0.90 -14.69
C LEU A 94 -6.69 1.87 -15.01
N SER A 95 -7.91 1.44 -14.73
CA SER A 95 -9.10 2.25 -14.74
C SER A 95 -9.56 2.62 -13.33
N HIS A 96 -10.40 3.62 -13.21
CA HIS A 96 -11.07 3.96 -11.95
C HIS A 96 -11.89 2.79 -11.40
N THR A 97 -12.53 2.01 -12.28
CA THR A 97 -13.29 0.81 -11.88
C THR A 97 -12.41 -0.25 -11.25
N ASP A 98 -11.17 -0.44 -11.75
CA ASP A 98 -10.22 -1.39 -11.16
C ASP A 98 -9.84 -0.99 -9.75
N VAL A 99 -9.64 0.31 -9.49
CA VAL A 99 -9.36 0.83 -8.14
C VAL A 99 -10.55 0.62 -7.21
N LYS A 100 -11.77 0.87 -7.66
CA LYS A 100 -12.97 0.58 -6.86
C LYS A 100 -13.10 -0.89 -6.52
N ASN A 101 -12.96 -1.76 -7.52
CA ASN A 101 -13.02 -3.21 -7.32
C ASN A 101 -11.94 -3.69 -6.35
N PHE A 102 -10.73 -3.13 -6.43
CA PHE A 102 -9.65 -3.43 -5.50
C PHE A 102 -10.01 -3.03 -4.06
N VAL A 103 -10.52 -1.83 -3.86
CA VAL A 103 -10.94 -1.36 -2.53
C VAL A 103 -12.04 -2.25 -1.98
N ASP A 104 -13.08 -2.52 -2.76
CA ASP A 104 -14.22 -3.34 -2.35
C ASP A 104 -13.81 -4.80 -2.02
N THR A 105 -12.76 -5.31 -2.66
CA THR A 105 -12.29 -6.69 -2.47
C THR A 105 -11.27 -6.83 -1.35
N PHE A 106 -10.32 -5.91 -1.25
CA PHE A 106 -9.13 -6.08 -0.40
C PHE A 106 -9.07 -5.17 0.82
N ILE A 107 -9.79 -4.04 0.83
CA ILE A 107 -9.88 -3.20 2.03
C ILE A 107 -11.03 -3.73 2.89
N GLN A 108 -10.72 -4.71 3.72
CA GLN A 108 -11.68 -5.47 4.52
C GLN A 108 -11.32 -5.41 5.99
N PRO A 109 -12.28 -5.60 6.93
CA PRO A 109 -12.00 -5.57 8.37
C PRO A 109 -11.17 -6.77 8.84
N GLN A 110 -11.16 -7.89 8.09
CA GLN A 110 -10.35 -9.05 8.40
C GLN A 110 -8.87 -8.70 8.32
N ASP A 111 -8.12 -9.17 9.29
CA ASP A 111 -6.67 -8.94 9.44
C ASP A 111 -6.28 -7.46 9.63
N MET A 112 -7.25 -6.57 9.89
CA MET A 112 -6.97 -5.20 10.24
C MET A 112 -6.40 -5.09 11.66
N ILE A 113 -5.30 -4.37 11.80
CA ILE A 113 -4.66 -4.10 13.08
C ILE A 113 -4.77 -2.61 13.39
N VAL A 114 -5.37 -2.28 14.53
CA VAL A 114 -5.39 -0.93 15.05
C VAL A 114 -4.42 -0.84 16.22
N SER A 115 -3.42 0.03 16.10
CA SER A 115 -2.41 0.26 17.13
C SER A 115 -2.51 1.69 17.66
N VAL A 116 -2.37 1.86 18.97
CA VAL A 116 -2.34 3.18 19.59
C VAL A 116 -1.27 3.22 20.67
N ALA A 117 -0.56 4.33 20.76
CA ALA A 117 0.42 4.57 21.82
C ALA A 117 0.31 6.03 22.30
N GLY A 118 0.42 6.24 23.61
CA GLY A 118 0.37 7.57 24.20
C GLY A 118 -0.54 7.65 25.44
N ARG A 119 -0.95 8.88 25.77
CA ARG A 119 -1.87 9.13 26.88
C ARG A 119 -3.32 8.91 26.41
N LEU A 120 -3.93 7.79 26.82
CA LEU A 120 -5.32 7.45 26.49
C LEU A 120 -5.96 6.67 27.65
N ASP A 121 -7.29 6.64 27.67
CA ASP A 121 -8.08 5.71 28.45
C ASP A 121 -8.36 4.48 27.58
N TRP A 122 -7.87 3.31 28.00
CA TRP A 122 -7.98 2.09 27.20
C TRP A 122 -9.42 1.59 27.02
N PRO A 123 -10.25 1.48 28.06
CA PRO A 123 -11.67 1.13 27.93
C PRO A 123 -12.43 2.06 26.98
N GLU A 124 -12.21 3.35 27.06
CA GLU A 124 -12.85 4.33 26.18
C GLU A 124 -12.37 4.17 24.73
N PHE A 125 -11.08 3.95 24.51
CA PHE A 125 -10.54 3.69 23.19
C PHE A 125 -11.16 2.44 22.54
N VAL A 126 -11.23 1.31 23.26
CA VAL A 126 -11.85 0.08 22.76
C VAL A 126 -13.31 0.32 22.39
N LYS A 127 -14.07 1.03 23.22
CA LYS A 127 -15.47 1.39 22.94
C LYS A 127 -15.60 2.22 21.67
N HIS A 128 -14.68 3.14 21.41
CA HIS A 128 -14.69 3.92 20.16
C HIS A 128 -14.40 3.03 18.93
N ILE A 129 -13.43 2.11 19.04
CA ILE A 129 -13.13 1.17 17.95
C ILE A 129 -14.32 0.26 17.67
N GLU A 130 -14.94 -0.30 18.69
CA GLU A 130 -16.15 -1.13 18.54
C GLU A 130 -17.28 -0.36 17.87
N ALA A 131 -17.53 0.88 18.27
CA ALA A 131 -18.57 1.71 17.68
C ALA A 131 -18.33 2.06 16.20
N LEU A 132 -17.06 2.10 15.76
CA LEU A 132 -16.69 2.47 14.40
C LEU A 132 -16.57 1.26 13.46
N PHE A 133 -16.28 0.07 13.97
CA PHE A 133 -15.88 -1.07 13.14
C PHE A 133 -16.67 -2.36 13.37
N SER A 134 -17.43 -2.51 14.48
CA SER A 134 -18.09 -3.78 14.82
C SER A 134 -19.17 -4.21 13.81
N ASP A 135 -19.80 -3.28 13.13
CA ASP A 135 -20.82 -3.53 12.12
C ASP A 135 -20.24 -3.75 10.72
N TRP A 136 -18.91 -3.58 10.55
CA TRP A 136 -18.26 -3.78 9.25
C TRP A 136 -18.03 -5.26 9.00
N GLN A 137 -18.85 -5.82 8.13
CA GLN A 137 -18.72 -7.22 7.70
C GLN A 137 -17.79 -7.29 6.48
N GLY A 138 -16.89 -8.24 6.48
CA GLY A 138 -16.00 -8.50 5.36
C GLY A 138 -16.07 -9.95 4.90
N GLN A 139 -15.43 -10.24 3.79
CA GLN A 139 -15.28 -11.58 3.26
C GLN A 139 -13.86 -12.08 3.55
N PRO A 140 -13.68 -13.35 3.90
CA PRO A 140 -12.35 -13.93 4.03
C PRO A 140 -11.58 -13.79 2.73
N THR A 141 -10.34 -13.29 2.82
CA THR A 141 -9.45 -13.22 1.65
C THR A 141 -8.74 -14.57 1.49
N GLU A 142 -8.78 -15.14 0.30
CA GLU A 142 -8.03 -16.36 0.02
C GLU A 142 -6.53 -16.08 0.04
N PRO A 143 -5.71 -16.99 0.57
CA PRO A 143 -4.26 -16.85 0.53
C PRO A 143 -3.75 -16.78 -0.92
N ILE A 144 -2.90 -15.81 -1.18
CA ILE A 144 -2.27 -15.67 -2.50
C ILE A 144 -1.26 -16.82 -2.69
N PRO A 145 -1.47 -17.72 -3.66
CA PRO A 145 -0.55 -18.83 -3.88
C PRO A 145 0.80 -18.33 -4.38
N ALA A 146 1.88 -18.89 -3.85
CA ALA A 146 3.22 -18.59 -4.32
C ALA A 146 3.46 -19.25 -5.70
N GLY A 147 3.85 -18.46 -6.67
CA GLY A 147 4.29 -18.92 -7.98
C GLY A 147 5.73 -19.46 -7.97
N LYS A 148 6.36 -19.49 -9.13
CA LYS A 148 7.76 -19.90 -9.27
C LYS A 148 8.71 -18.73 -8.98
N ARG A 149 9.88 -19.03 -8.42
CA ARG A 149 10.99 -18.08 -8.33
C ARG A 149 11.55 -17.79 -9.72
N GLY A 150 12.18 -16.63 -9.85
CA GLY A 150 12.91 -16.26 -11.06
C GLY A 150 14.24 -17.02 -11.20
N GLU A 151 15.06 -16.58 -12.14
CA GLU A 151 16.37 -17.18 -12.45
C GLU A 151 17.39 -16.86 -11.34
N LYS A 152 18.35 -17.78 -11.13
CA LYS A 152 19.43 -17.59 -10.15
C LYS A 152 20.38 -16.45 -10.51
N ILE A 153 20.55 -16.18 -11.78
CA ILE A 153 21.40 -15.10 -12.31
C ILE A 153 20.54 -14.30 -13.29
N CYS A 154 20.46 -13.01 -13.07
CA CYS A 154 19.74 -12.11 -13.96
C CYS A 154 20.69 -10.97 -14.35
N HIS A 155 20.85 -10.73 -15.65
CA HIS A 155 21.59 -9.60 -16.20
C HIS A 155 20.60 -8.63 -16.84
N VAL A 156 20.58 -7.40 -16.36
CA VAL A 156 19.76 -6.32 -16.92
C VAL A 156 20.70 -5.34 -17.64
N PRO A 157 20.70 -5.32 -18.98
CA PRO A 157 21.53 -4.38 -19.72
C PRO A 157 21.04 -2.95 -19.48
N TYR A 158 21.97 -2.05 -19.21
CA TYR A 158 21.69 -0.63 -19.01
C TYR A 158 22.89 0.20 -19.47
N ASP A 159 22.64 1.25 -20.22
CA ASP A 159 23.69 2.17 -20.71
C ASP A 159 24.14 3.09 -19.57
N SER A 160 25.20 2.68 -18.88
CA SER A 160 25.74 3.37 -17.74
C SER A 160 27.25 3.13 -17.63
N GLN A 161 27.98 4.10 -17.10
CA GLN A 161 29.41 3.96 -16.76
C GLN A 161 29.66 3.15 -15.50
N GLN A 162 28.61 2.74 -14.78
CA GLN A 162 28.68 1.99 -13.54
C GLN A 162 28.01 0.63 -13.68
N THR A 163 28.60 -0.37 -13.01
CA THR A 163 28.00 -1.70 -12.87
C THR A 163 27.49 -1.86 -11.43
N HIS A 164 26.21 -2.18 -11.29
CA HIS A 164 25.59 -2.46 -10.00
C HIS A 164 25.38 -3.98 -9.87
N ILE A 165 25.82 -4.55 -8.73
CA ILE A 165 25.70 -5.98 -8.43
C ILE A 165 24.92 -6.10 -7.12
N ALA A 166 23.88 -6.93 -7.11
CA ALA A 166 23.12 -7.26 -5.91
C ALA A 166 23.09 -8.79 -5.72
N LEU A 167 23.17 -9.22 -4.47
CA LEU A 167 23.20 -10.63 -4.06
C LEU A 167 22.15 -10.85 -2.97
N ALA A 168 21.46 -12.02 -2.97
CA ALA A 168 20.53 -12.45 -1.93
C ALA A 168 20.60 -13.97 -1.71
#